data_dca3d0c9aeacd3ac21ed8bf7d93ba028
#
_entry.id   dca3d0c9aeacd3ac21ed8bf7d93ba028
#
_cell.length_a   1.000
_cell.length_b   1.000
_cell.length_c   1.000
_cell.angle_alpha   90.00
_cell.angle_beta   90.00
_cell.angle_gamma   90.00
#
_symmetry.space_group_name_H-M   'P 1'
#
loop_
_entity.id
_entity.type
_entity.pdbx_description
1 polymer ?
#
loop_
_entity_poly.entity_id
_entity_poly.type
_entity_poly.pdbx_seq_one_letter_code
_entity_poly.pdbx_strand_id
1 'polypeptide(L)'
;VPHGKPNILVIWGDDIGISNLSCYSDGLMGYRTPNIDRIADEGVRFTDYYGEQSCTAGRAAFICGQNPARTGLTKVGLPGAELGLLPEDPTIATALKAHGYATGQFGKNHLGDRDEHLPTMHGFDEFFGNLYHLNAEEEPELEDYPQPEDFPNFRQNFGPRGVLHTWANADGTQRIEDTGPLTRMRMETVDEEFLDAAAVFIKDKAESATPFFVWFNTTHMHFRTHVKPASKGQAGRWQSDYHDTMIDHDLHVGQILALLDELGLAEDTIVFYSTDNGPHMNSWPDAGMTPFRGEKNTNWEGGYRVPALVRWPGRIPARTVLNGIVSHNDWFTTLLAAAGVDDIAAQLKAGTELNGTTYKVHLDGHNQLPYLTGETDASPRNFFFYVNDDGDLTAVRYDNWKMVFLEQRVRGTMQVWAEPFTELRVPKIFNLRTDPYERADFTSNTYWDWMLDHAFLLVPAQAFVAQMLASFLEFPPRQEAATFGIKQALDKLRAGLPSA
;
A
#
# COMPACT_ATOMS: atom_id res chain seq x y z
N VAL A 1 13.12 -2.08 -29.87
CA VAL A 1 12.19 -1.24 -29.11
C VAL A 1 12.70 0.18 -29.17
N PRO A 2 11.90 1.19 -29.54
CA PRO A 2 12.36 2.57 -29.53
C PRO A 2 12.71 2.95 -28.09
N HIS A 3 13.85 3.59 -27.90
CA HIS A 3 14.32 4.18 -26.65
C HIS A 3 13.31 5.21 -26.12
N GLY A 4 12.25 4.75 -25.44
CA GLY A 4 11.20 5.65 -25.12
C GLY A 4 10.75 5.55 -23.66
N LYS A 5 9.84 4.69 -23.40
CA LYS A 5 9.13 4.62 -22.11
C LYS A 5 9.18 3.19 -21.60
N PRO A 6 9.68 2.94 -20.38
CA PRO A 6 9.68 1.60 -19.84
C PRO A 6 8.27 1.10 -19.58
N ASN A 7 8.05 -0.19 -19.65
CA ASN A 7 6.90 -0.80 -19.02
C ASN A 7 7.04 -0.73 -17.50
N ILE A 8 5.95 -0.74 -16.77
CA ILE A 8 5.92 -0.66 -15.32
C ILE A 8 5.04 -1.77 -14.79
N LEU A 9 5.63 -2.67 -14.00
CA LEU A 9 4.93 -3.74 -13.30
C LEU A 9 5.15 -3.56 -11.80
N VAL A 10 4.06 -3.31 -11.07
CA VAL A 10 4.07 -3.25 -9.61
C VAL A 10 3.37 -4.47 -9.07
N ILE A 11 4.04 -5.21 -8.21
CA ILE A 11 3.56 -6.45 -7.60
C ILE A 11 3.46 -6.25 -6.10
N TRP A 12 2.28 -6.40 -5.54
CA TRP A 12 2.05 -6.32 -4.10
C TRP A 12 1.39 -7.59 -3.57
N GLY A 13 1.84 -8.02 -2.38
CA GLY A 13 1.04 -8.86 -1.50
C GLY A 13 0.32 -8.02 -0.46
N ASP A 14 -0.45 -8.66 0.40
CA ASP A 14 -1.24 -8.04 1.46
C ASP A 14 -0.71 -8.48 2.83
N ASP A 15 -0.39 -7.54 3.71
CA ASP A 15 0.12 -7.81 5.06
C ASP A 15 1.41 -8.67 5.12
N ILE A 16 2.34 -8.48 4.18
CA ILE A 16 3.58 -9.25 4.15
C ILE A 16 4.63 -8.62 5.09
N GLY A 17 5.13 -9.42 6.03
CA GLY A 17 6.24 -9.01 6.88
C GLY A 17 7.61 -9.12 6.19
N ILE A 18 8.51 -8.22 6.56
CA ILE A 18 9.87 -8.22 6.02
C ILE A 18 10.61 -9.55 6.25
N SER A 19 10.34 -10.22 7.39
CA SER A 19 10.94 -11.53 7.71
C SER A 19 10.42 -12.68 6.85
N ASN A 20 9.26 -12.51 6.19
CA ASN A 20 8.64 -13.55 5.36
C ASN A 20 9.32 -13.69 3.98
N LEU A 21 10.17 -12.75 3.60
CA LEU A 21 10.93 -12.80 2.35
C LEU A 21 12.36 -13.26 2.61
N SER A 22 12.81 -14.31 1.93
CA SER A 22 14.14 -14.88 2.18
C SER A 22 15.29 -13.97 1.79
N CYS A 23 15.10 -13.00 0.89
CA CYS A 23 16.10 -11.97 0.62
C CYS A 23 16.37 -11.02 1.81
N TYR A 24 15.46 -10.96 2.80
CA TYR A 24 15.65 -10.21 4.04
C TYR A 24 16.00 -11.10 5.24
N SER A 25 15.57 -12.34 5.26
CA SER A 25 15.64 -13.21 6.43
C SER A 25 16.51 -14.46 6.25
N ASP A 26 17.05 -14.70 5.05
CA ASP A 26 17.80 -15.91 4.72
C ASP A 26 17.04 -17.22 4.96
N GLY A 27 15.71 -17.16 4.94
CA GLY A 27 14.85 -18.32 5.22
C GLY A 27 14.64 -18.58 6.70
N LEU A 28 14.81 -17.57 7.57
CA LEU A 28 14.57 -17.67 9.02
C LEU A 28 13.17 -18.23 9.35
N MET A 29 12.17 -17.94 8.50
CA MET A 29 10.80 -18.41 8.68
C MET A 29 10.57 -19.88 8.29
N GLY A 30 11.63 -20.60 7.86
CA GLY A 30 11.57 -22.04 7.52
C GLY A 30 11.22 -22.34 6.07
N TYR A 31 11.05 -21.33 5.21
CA TYR A 31 10.84 -21.46 3.76
C TYR A 31 11.59 -20.36 3.02
N ARG A 32 11.59 -20.41 1.70
CA ARG A 32 12.24 -19.43 0.83
C ARG A 32 11.30 -18.88 -0.22
N THR A 33 11.63 -17.69 -0.71
CA THR A 33 10.89 -16.95 -1.74
C THR A 33 11.81 -16.62 -2.93
N PRO A 34 12.29 -17.65 -3.67
CA PRO A 34 13.36 -17.46 -4.65
C PRO A 34 12.98 -16.55 -5.83
N ASN A 35 11.69 -16.51 -6.17
CA ASN A 35 11.22 -15.67 -7.28
C ASN A 35 11.16 -14.19 -6.90
N ILE A 36 10.71 -13.90 -5.68
CA ILE A 36 10.76 -12.54 -5.12
C ILE A 36 12.23 -12.13 -4.89
N ASP A 37 13.06 -13.02 -4.36
CA ASP A 37 14.49 -12.78 -4.14
C ASP A 37 15.21 -12.43 -5.47
N ARG A 38 14.78 -12.99 -6.59
CA ARG A 38 15.31 -12.65 -7.93
C ARG A 38 15.21 -11.16 -8.23
N ILE A 39 14.13 -10.48 -7.80
CA ILE A 39 13.98 -9.02 -7.99
C ILE A 39 15.08 -8.26 -7.23
N ALA A 40 15.41 -8.70 -6.01
CA ALA A 40 16.51 -8.13 -5.22
C ALA A 40 17.88 -8.43 -5.85
N ASP A 41 18.09 -9.64 -6.36
CA ASP A 41 19.34 -10.04 -7.00
C ASP A 41 19.60 -9.30 -8.31
N GLU A 42 18.55 -8.99 -9.05
CA GLU A 42 18.61 -8.26 -10.32
C GLU A 42 18.47 -6.74 -10.16
N GLY A 43 18.28 -6.24 -8.95
CA GLY A 43 18.03 -4.83 -8.66
C GLY A 43 18.42 -4.41 -7.25
N VAL A 44 17.54 -3.66 -6.62
CA VAL A 44 17.72 -3.01 -5.31
C VAL A 44 16.81 -3.63 -4.27
N ARG A 45 17.34 -3.78 -3.07
CA ARG A 45 16.63 -4.06 -1.83
C ARG A 45 16.74 -2.86 -0.89
N PHE A 46 15.60 -2.40 -0.36
CA PHE A 46 15.56 -1.29 0.58
C PHE A 46 15.53 -1.79 2.02
N THR A 47 16.21 -1.07 2.93
CA THR A 47 16.14 -1.32 4.37
C THR A 47 15.23 -0.34 5.10
N ASP A 48 15.08 0.88 4.56
CA ASP A 48 14.34 2.00 5.16
C ASP A 48 13.18 2.43 4.26
N TYR A 49 12.34 1.46 3.88
CA TYR A 49 11.18 1.70 3.03
C TYR A 49 9.89 1.71 3.85
N TYR A 50 9.06 2.71 3.62
CA TYR A 50 7.84 2.97 4.38
C TYR A 50 6.58 2.77 3.54
N GLY A 51 5.70 1.88 4.01
CA GLY A 51 4.29 1.86 3.67
C GLY A 51 3.50 2.81 4.57
N GLU A 52 2.23 2.49 4.79
CA GLU A 52 1.39 3.17 5.77
C GLU A 52 0.87 2.16 6.80
N GLN A 53 0.12 2.64 7.81
CA GLN A 53 -0.30 1.80 8.94
C GLN A 53 -1.32 0.70 8.59
N SER A 54 -2.04 0.82 7.45
CA SER A 54 -3.05 -0.15 7.03
C SER A 54 -3.30 -0.15 5.52
N CYS A 55 -4.09 -1.13 5.03
CA CYS A 55 -4.26 -1.40 3.60
C CYS A 55 -4.75 -0.19 2.80
N THR A 56 -5.87 0.41 3.18
CA THR A 56 -6.44 1.57 2.46
C THR A 56 -5.46 2.73 2.43
N ALA A 57 -4.82 3.03 3.56
CA ALA A 57 -3.83 4.10 3.66
C ALA A 57 -2.60 3.84 2.77
N GLY A 58 -2.03 2.63 2.83
CA GLY A 58 -0.88 2.25 2.01
C GLY A 58 -1.17 2.30 0.52
N ARG A 59 -2.33 1.78 0.12
CA ARG A 59 -2.75 1.78 -1.30
C ARG A 59 -3.03 3.18 -1.80
N ALA A 60 -3.69 4.04 -1.01
CA ALA A 60 -3.92 5.44 -1.34
C ALA A 60 -2.61 6.23 -1.44
N ALA A 61 -1.69 6.07 -0.49
CA ALA A 61 -0.39 6.73 -0.50
C ALA A 61 0.41 6.42 -1.76
N PHE A 62 0.42 5.16 -2.19
CA PHE A 62 1.10 4.74 -3.40
C PHE A 62 0.43 5.30 -4.66
N ILE A 63 -0.85 5.00 -4.85
CA ILE A 63 -1.50 5.29 -6.14
C ILE A 63 -1.74 6.78 -6.37
N CYS A 64 -1.94 7.57 -5.31
CA CYS A 64 -2.14 9.03 -5.39
C CYS A 64 -0.85 9.84 -5.16
N GLY A 65 0.24 9.25 -4.65
CA GLY A 65 1.46 9.97 -4.30
C GLY A 65 1.26 11.03 -3.20
N GLN A 66 0.19 10.94 -2.43
CA GLN A 66 -0.21 11.89 -1.41
C GLN A 66 -0.24 11.22 -0.04
N ASN A 67 0.06 11.97 1.02
CA ASN A 67 -0.16 11.48 2.37
C ASN A 67 -1.66 11.13 2.55
N PRO A 68 -2.00 9.98 3.13
CA PRO A 68 -3.40 9.54 3.27
C PRO A 68 -4.29 10.56 4.00
N ALA A 69 -3.73 11.38 4.88
CA ALA A 69 -4.47 12.46 5.51
C ALA A 69 -5.03 13.49 4.52
N ARG A 70 -4.43 13.65 3.33
CA ARG A 70 -4.96 14.57 2.29
C ARG A 70 -6.17 13.99 1.58
N THR A 71 -6.13 12.70 1.28
CA THR A 71 -7.24 12.00 0.62
C THR A 71 -8.34 11.62 1.60
N GLY A 72 -8.07 11.61 2.92
CA GLY A 72 -8.96 11.10 3.96
C GLY A 72 -9.01 9.58 4.05
N LEU A 73 -8.23 8.87 3.23
CA LEU A 73 -8.20 7.41 3.16
C LEU A 73 -7.19 6.82 4.16
N THR A 74 -7.35 7.16 5.43
CA THR A 74 -6.45 6.73 6.51
C THR A 74 -6.91 5.44 7.19
N LYS A 75 -8.21 5.14 7.18
CA LYS A 75 -8.80 3.96 7.82
C LYS A 75 -9.24 2.91 6.81
N VAL A 76 -9.15 1.63 7.18
CA VAL A 76 -9.63 0.54 6.33
C VAL A 76 -11.11 0.74 5.96
N GLY A 77 -11.40 0.63 4.67
CA GLY A 77 -12.77 0.68 4.17
C GLY A 77 -13.53 -0.60 4.53
N LEU A 78 -14.83 -0.44 4.81
CA LEU A 78 -15.76 -1.55 5.02
C LEU A 78 -16.84 -1.53 3.93
N PRO A 79 -17.46 -2.68 3.63
CA PRO A 79 -18.54 -2.76 2.67
C PRO A 79 -19.66 -1.75 2.94
N GLY A 80 -20.09 -1.03 1.90
CA GLY A 80 -21.14 -0.02 1.98
C GLY A 80 -20.69 1.35 2.52
N ALA A 81 -19.42 1.53 2.86
CA ALA A 81 -18.92 2.83 3.30
C ALA A 81 -19.00 3.87 2.18
N GLU A 82 -19.30 5.12 2.57
CA GLU A 82 -19.33 6.24 1.61
C GLU A 82 -17.95 6.70 1.19
N LEU A 83 -16.94 6.41 2.02
CA LEU A 83 -15.57 6.84 1.84
C LEU A 83 -14.88 6.03 0.74
N GLY A 84 -14.26 6.71 -0.20
CA GLY A 84 -13.49 6.10 -1.28
C GLY A 84 -12.65 7.14 -1.99
N LEU A 85 -11.95 6.71 -3.04
CA LEU A 85 -11.12 7.60 -3.84
C LEU A 85 -12.00 8.62 -4.57
N LEU A 86 -11.67 9.89 -4.43
CA LEU A 86 -12.43 10.99 -5.02
C LEU A 86 -11.95 11.31 -6.45
N PRO A 87 -12.84 11.84 -7.31
CA PRO A 87 -12.48 12.25 -8.68
C PRO A 87 -11.37 13.32 -8.73
N GLU A 88 -11.20 14.10 -7.67
CA GLU A 88 -10.18 15.16 -7.55
C GLU A 88 -8.78 14.62 -7.29
N ASP A 89 -8.66 13.33 -6.95
CA ASP A 89 -7.40 12.67 -6.67
C ASP A 89 -6.86 11.95 -7.93
N PRO A 90 -5.88 12.53 -8.65
CA PRO A 90 -5.26 11.82 -9.76
C PRO A 90 -4.46 10.64 -9.24
N THR A 91 -4.45 9.57 -10.00
CA THR A 91 -3.65 8.38 -9.72
C THR A 91 -2.41 8.32 -10.62
N ILE A 92 -1.45 7.46 -10.28
CA ILE A 92 -0.34 7.11 -11.17
C ILE A 92 -0.89 6.67 -12.54
N ALA A 93 -1.97 5.87 -12.55
CA ALA A 93 -2.61 5.42 -13.79
C ALA A 93 -3.18 6.60 -14.60
N THR A 94 -3.85 7.55 -13.93
CA THR A 94 -4.35 8.78 -14.59
C THR A 94 -3.21 9.53 -15.29
N ALA A 95 -2.10 9.72 -14.59
CA ALA A 95 -0.96 10.47 -15.11
C ALA A 95 -0.23 9.71 -16.23
N LEU A 96 0.05 8.42 -16.06
CA LEU A 96 0.70 7.62 -17.08
C LEU A 96 -0.16 7.45 -18.35
N LYS A 97 -1.48 7.30 -18.19
CA LYS A 97 -2.41 7.25 -19.32
C LYS A 97 -2.37 8.52 -20.17
N ALA A 98 -2.29 9.70 -19.55
CA ALA A 98 -2.11 10.97 -20.25
C ALA A 98 -0.79 11.01 -21.06
N HIS A 99 0.16 10.15 -20.72
CA HIS A 99 1.44 10.01 -21.42
C HIS A 99 1.53 8.75 -22.31
N GLY A 100 0.40 8.16 -22.68
CA GLY A 100 0.30 7.09 -23.68
C GLY A 100 0.53 5.67 -23.15
N TYR A 101 0.43 5.46 -21.84
CA TYR A 101 0.44 4.11 -21.26
C TYR A 101 -0.95 3.49 -21.31
N ALA A 102 -0.98 2.18 -21.55
CA ALA A 102 -2.13 1.35 -21.20
C ALA A 102 -2.03 0.98 -19.70
N THR A 103 -3.16 0.94 -18.99
CA THR A 103 -3.18 0.83 -17.53
C THR A 103 -4.12 -0.27 -17.06
N GLY A 104 -3.61 -1.20 -16.27
CA GLY A 104 -4.39 -2.31 -15.71
C GLY A 104 -4.14 -2.52 -14.23
N GLN A 105 -5.19 -2.84 -13.49
CA GLN A 105 -5.10 -3.24 -12.08
C GLN A 105 -5.77 -4.59 -11.90
N PHE A 106 -5.04 -5.53 -11.28
CA PHE A 106 -5.48 -6.91 -11.10
C PHE A 106 -5.28 -7.31 -9.64
N GLY A 107 -6.38 -7.67 -8.96
CA GLY A 107 -6.41 -8.04 -7.55
C GLY A 107 -7.07 -7.01 -6.64
N LYS A 108 -6.67 -6.97 -5.37
CA LYS A 108 -7.29 -6.13 -4.35
C LYS A 108 -7.10 -4.63 -4.60
N ASN A 109 -8.21 -3.85 -4.55
CA ASN A 109 -8.19 -2.39 -4.64
C ASN A 109 -8.20 -1.69 -3.27
N HIS A 110 -9.25 -1.86 -2.48
CA HIS A 110 -9.47 -1.32 -1.13
C HIS A 110 -9.50 0.22 -1.01
N LEU A 111 -10.00 0.90 -2.04
CA LEU A 111 -10.12 2.36 -2.09
C LEU A 111 -11.57 2.83 -2.30
N GLY A 112 -12.53 2.08 -1.73
CA GLY A 112 -13.97 2.30 -1.86
C GLY A 112 -14.65 1.27 -2.75
N ASP A 113 -15.98 1.15 -2.62
CA ASP A 113 -16.77 0.11 -3.29
C ASP A 113 -17.94 0.62 -4.15
N ARG A 114 -18.17 1.92 -4.16
CA ARG A 114 -19.15 2.52 -5.07
C ARG A 114 -18.62 2.52 -6.49
N ASP A 115 -19.50 2.57 -7.46
CA ASP A 115 -19.12 2.56 -8.88
C ASP A 115 -18.12 3.67 -9.21
N GLU A 116 -18.32 4.86 -8.66
CA GLU A 116 -17.42 6.00 -8.83
C GLU A 116 -16.02 5.83 -8.20
N HIS A 117 -15.86 4.87 -7.28
CA HIS A 117 -14.56 4.58 -6.63
C HIS A 117 -13.73 3.52 -7.36
N LEU A 118 -14.30 2.85 -8.36
CA LEU A 118 -13.64 1.74 -9.05
C LEU A 118 -12.42 2.22 -9.84
N PRO A 119 -11.36 1.42 -9.96
CA PRO A 119 -10.12 1.81 -10.63
C PRO A 119 -10.31 2.36 -12.05
N THR A 120 -11.28 1.84 -12.80
CA THR A 120 -11.60 2.29 -14.15
C THR A 120 -12.21 3.69 -14.23
N MET A 121 -12.64 4.26 -13.10
CA MET A 121 -13.00 5.69 -12.97
C MET A 121 -11.80 6.54 -12.57
N HIS A 122 -10.66 5.94 -12.23
CA HIS A 122 -9.46 6.59 -11.71
C HIS A 122 -8.21 6.31 -12.55
N GLY A 123 -8.36 6.25 -13.87
CA GLY A 123 -7.27 6.20 -14.83
C GLY A 123 -6.86 4.82 -15.29
N PHE A 124 -7.40 3.73 -14.74
CA PHE A 124 -7.17 2.39 -15.27
C PHE A 124 -8.08 2.08 -16.45
N ASP A 125 -7.52 1.42 -17.47
CA ASP A 125 -8.29 0.94 -18.62
C ASP A 125 -9.09 -0.32 -18.28
N GLU A 126 -8.49 -1.18 -17.44
CA GLU A 126 -9.07 -2.45 -17.02
C GLU A 126 -8.78 -2.70 -15.54
N PHE A 127 -9.78 -3.25 -14.85
CA PHE A 127 -9.66 -3.74 -13.48
C PHE A 127 -10.35 -5.09 -13.35
N PHE A 128 -9.64 -6.07 -12.78
CA PHE A 128 -10.22 -7.34 -12.36
C PHE A 128 -9.76 -7.66 -10.95
N GLY A 129 -10.67 -7.61 -9.98
CA GLY A 129 -10.29 -7.80 -8.59
C GLY A 129 -11.41 -7.65 -7.58
N ASN A 130 -11.04 -7.75 -6.31
CA ASN A 130 -11.90 -7.55 -5.15
C ASN A 130 -11.64 -6.18 -4.49
N LEU A 131 -12.61 -5.73 -3.68
CA LEU A 131 -12.61 -4.37 -3.14
C LEU A 131 -12.26 -4.32 -1.66
N TYR A 132 -12.22 -5.45 -0.95
CA TYR A 132 -12.03 -5.55 0.47
C TYR A 132 -10.99 -6.60 0.89
N HIS A 133 -10.68 -6.65 2.17
CA HIS A 133 -9.89 -7.69 2.81
C HIS A 133 -10.69 -9.00 2.95
N LEU A 134 -9.97 -10.11 3.06
CA LEU A 134 -10.56 -11.46 3.01
C LEU A 134 -11.63 -11.70 4.08
N ASN A 135 -11.43 -11.20 5.30
CA ASN A 135 -12.42 -11.39 6.36
C ASN A 135 -13.76 -10.69 6.07
N ALA A 136 -13.78 -9.55 5.38
CA ALA A 136 -15.04 -8.93 4.97
C ALA A 136 -15.70 -9.68 3.81
N GLU A 137 -14.91 -10.20 2.88
CA GLU A 137 -15.42 -10.96 1.74
C GLU A 137 -16.06 -12.29 2.17
N GLU A 138 -15.59 -12.94 3.25
CA GLU A 138 -16.16 -14.20 3.73
C GLU A 138 -17.33 -14.05 4.71
N GLU A 139 -17.63 -12.84 5.21
CA GLU A 139 -18.74 -12.60 6.15
C GLU A 139 -20.09 -13.16 5.67
N PRO A 140 -20.46 -13.09 4.38
CA PRO A 140 -21.71 -13.68 3.90
C PRO A 140 -21.83 -15.20 4.07
N GLU A 141 -20.76 -15.90 4.39
CA GLU A 141 -20.74 -17.34 4.67
C GLU A 141 -20.91 -17.67 6.17
N LEU A 142 -21.05 -16.66 7.04
CA LEU A 142 -21.33 -16.86 8.45
C LEU A 142 -22.80 -17.25 8.66
N GLU A 143 -23.06 -18.15 9.62
CA GLU A 143 -24.43 -18.63 9.90
C GLU A 143 -25.38 -17.52 10.36
N ASP A 144 -24.87 -16.51 11.05
CA ASP A 144 -25.62 -15.38 11.60
C ASP A 144 -25.55 -14.12 10.69
N TYR A 145 -25.05 -14.25 9.49
CA TYR A 145 -25.07 -13.14 8.53
C TYR A 145 -26.51 -12.75 8.19
N PRO A 146 -26.86 -11.43 8.14
CA PRO A 146 -28.22 -10.97 7.90
C PRO A 146 -28.84 -11.56 6.62
N GLN A 147 -29.92 -12.31 6.79
CA GLN A 147 -30.62 -12.96 5.69
C GLN A 147 -31.67 -12.03 5.05
N PRO A 148 -31.97 -12.19 3.74
CA PRO A 148 -32.95 -11.31 3.05
C PRO A 148 -34.34 -11.32 3.65
N GLU A 149 -34.74 -12.40 4.32
CA GLU A 149 -36.05 -12.56 4.97
C GLU A 149 -36.22 -11.59 6.14
N ASP A 150 -35.14 -11.36 6.91
CA ASP A 150 -35.15 -10.49 8.08
C ASP A 150 -34.66 -9.08 7.76
N PHE A 151 -33.71 -8.96 6.84
CA PHE A 151 -33.07 -7.71 6.47
C PHE A 151 -32.97 -7.56 4.93
N PRO A 152 -34.12 -7.26 4.27
CA PRO A 152 -34.15 -7.02 2.83
C PRO A 152 -33.14 -5.90 2.46
N ASN A 153 -32.32 -6.10 1.47
CA ASN A 153 -31.29 -5.16 1.00
C ASN A 153 -30.04 -5.02 1.86
N PHE A 154 -29.88 -5.75 2.98
CA PHE A 154 -28.66 -5.66 3.78
C PHE A 154 -27.43 -5.97 2.92
N ARG A 155 -27.43 -7.10 2.24
CA ARG A 155 -26.33 -7.53 1.37
C ARG A 155 -26.07 -6.54 0.23
N GLN A 156 -27.10 -5.98 -0.35
CA GLN A 156 -26.98 -4.99 -1.43
C GLN A 156 -26.33 -3.69 -0.94
N ASN A 157 -26.63 -3.25 0.28
CA ASN A 157 -26.17 -1.96 0.80
C ASN A 157 -24.86 -2.06 1.57
N PHE A 158 -24.59 -3.20 2.23
CA PHE A 158 -23.52 -3.37 3.20
C PHE A 158 -22.70 -4.66 3.00
N GLY A 159 -23.05 -5.49 2.04
CA GLY A 159 -22.28 -6.69 1.73
C GLY A 159 -21.11 -6.42 0.79
N PRO A 160 -20.06 -7.26 0.84
CA PRO A 160 -18.97 -7.18 -0.12
C PRO A 160 -19.48 -7.50 -1.54
N ARG A 161 -18.96 -6.76 -2.52
CA ARG A 161 -19.37 -6.92 -3.93
C ARG A 161 -18.76 -8.14 -4.63
N GLY A 162 -17.77 -8.81 -3.99
CA GLY A 162 -17.07 -9.94 -4.57
C GLY A 162 -16.01 -9.50 -5.58
N VAL A 163 -15.85 -10.28 -6.64
CA VAL A 163 -14.86 -10.03 -7.70
C VAL A 163 -15.52 -9.36 -8.89
N LEU A 164 -15.07 -8.16 -9.23
CA LEU A 164 -15.56 -7.38 -10.36
C LEU A 164 -14.55 -7.36 -11.50
N HIS A 165 -15.05 -7.38 -12.73
CA HIS A 165 -14.27 -7.09 -13.92
C HIS A 165 -14.81 -5.81 -14.55
N THR A 166 -13.97 -4.78 -14.66
CA THR A 166 -14.42 -3.49 -15.18
C THR A 166 -13.50 -2.96 -16.28
N TRP A 167 -14.07 -2.17 -17.18
CA TRP A 167 -13.36 -1.54 -18.29
C TRP A 167 -13.80 -0.09 -18.44
N ALA A 168 -12.85 0.81 -18.60
CA ALA A 168 -13.11 2.20 -18.90
C ALA A 168 -13.57 2.36 -20.35
N ASN A 169 -14.63 3.13 -20.56
CA ASN A 169 -15.12 3.49 -21.88
C ASN A 169 -14.50 4.82 -22.35
N ALA A 170 -14.46 5.03 -23.66
CA ALA A 170 -13.92 6.26 -24.25
C ALA A 170 -14.74 7.53 -23.91
N ASP A 171 -15.99 7.37 -23.51
CA ASP A 171 -16.88 8.47 -23.12
C ASP A 171 -16.80 8.86 -21.63
N GLY A 172 -15.84 8.27 -20.89
CA GLY A 172 -15.66 8.51 -19.46
C GLY A 172 -16.54 7.68 -18.55
N THR A 173 -17.38 6.79 -19.10
CA THR A 173 -18.13 5.80 -18.35
C THR A 173 -17.32 4.50 -18.19
N GLN A 174 -17.89 3.51 -17.53
CA GLN A 174 -17.29 2.18 -17.39
C GLN A 174 -18.30 1.07 -17.63
N ARG A 175 -17.80 -0.08 -18.04
CA ARG A 175 -18.54 -1.34 -18.04
C ARG A 175 -18.15 -2.12 -16.80
N ILE A 176 -19.14 -2.61 -16.06
CA ILE A 176 -18.93 -3.42 -14.85
C ILE A 176 -19.55 -4.79 -15.08
N GLU A 177 -18.78 -5.83 -14.82
CA GLU A 177 -19.23 -7.22 -14.81
C GLU A 177 -19.00 -7.80 -13.42
N ASP A 178 -20.07 -8.26 -12.78
CA ASP A 178 -20.01 -9.00 -11.52
C ASP A 178 -19.68 -10.47 -11.84
N THR A 179 -18.50 -10.93 -11.42
CA THR A 179 -18.07 -12.32 -11.64
C THR A 179 -18.40 -13.25 -10.48
N GLY A 180 -19.15 -12.77 -9.51
CA GLY A 180 -19.61 -13.50 -8.35
C GLY A 180 -18.82 -13.24 -7.07
N PRO A 181 -19.32 -13.78 -5.94
CA PRO A 181 -18.75 -13.55 -4.62
C PRO A 181 -17.32 -14.12 -4.49
N LEU A 182 -16.53 -13.50 -3.64
CA LEU A 182 -15.25 -14.04 -3.20
C LEU A 182 -15.47 -14.92 -1.96
N THR A 183 -15.91 -16.15 -2.20
CA THR A 183 -16.12 -17.15 -1.14
C THR A 183 -14.80 -17.72 -0.63
N ARG A 184 -14.80 -18.36 0.54
CA ARG A 184 -13.65 -19.09 1.09
C ARG A 184 -13.04 -20.05 0.08
N MET A 185 -13.89 -20.78 -0.66
CA MET A 185 -13.44 -21.69 -1.70
C MET A 185 -12.76 -20.95 -2.86
N ARG A 186 -13.31 -19.82 -3.33
CA ARG A 186 -12.70 -19.03 -4.41
C ARG A 186 -11.42 -18.34 -3.96
N MET A 187 -11.30 -17.98 -2.67
CA MET A 187 -10.07 -17.41 -2.10
C MET A 187 -8.87 -18.36 -2.27
N GLU A 188 -9.06 -19.67 -2.30
CA GLU A 188 -7.98 -20.65 -2.49
C GLU A 188 -7.22 -20.44 -3.81
N THR A 189 -7.86 -19.90 -4.85
CA THR A 189 -7.28 -19.76 -6.21
C THR A 189 -7.49 -18.40 -6.86
N VAL A 190 -8.12 -17.45 -6.20
CA VAL A 190 -8.47 -16.16 -6.81
C VAL A 190 -7.25 -15.37 -7.31
N ASP A 191 -6.09 -15.48 -6.65
CA ASP A 191 -4.87 -14.83 -7.11
C ASP A 191 -4.34 -15.41 -8.41
N GLU A 192 -4.66 -16.68 -8.72
CA GLU A 192 -4.40 -17.29 -10.03
C GLU A 192 -5.30 -16.65 -11.11
N GLU A 193 -6.58 -16.39 -10.80
CA GLU A 193 -7.47 -15.66 -11.71
C GLU A 193 -6.93 -14.24 -12.02
N PHE A 194 -6.44 -13.55 -11.01
CA PHE A 194 -5.84 -12.21 -11.17
C PHE A 194 -4.55 -12.25 -11.99
N LEU A 195 -3.71 -13.25 -11.77
CA LEU A 195 -2.49 -13.46 -12.54
C LEU A 195 -2.79 -13.72 -14.01
N ASP A 196 -3.76 -14.58 -14.30
CA ASP A 196 -4.16 -14.91 -15.67
C ASP A 196 -4.68 -13.67 -16.41
N ALA A 197 -5.51 -12.85 -15.75
CA ALA A 197 -6.01 -11.62 -16.33
C ALA A 197 -4.87 -10.60 -16.59
N ALA A 198 -3.96 -10.44 -15.63
CA ALA A 198 -2.76 -9.60 -15.81
C ALA A 198 -1.89 -10.08 -16.97
N ALA A 199 -1.69 -11.39 -17.08
CA ALA A 199 -0.91 -11.99 -18.16
C ALA A 199 -1.55 -11.76 -19.54
N VAL A 200 -2.87 -11.87 -19.67
CA VAL A 200 -3.61 -11.56 -20.90
C VAL A 200 -3.41 -10.08 -21.28
N PHE A 201 -3.56 -9.17 -20.32
CA PHE A 201 -3.35 -7.75 -20.54
C PHE A 201 -1.92 -7.44 -21.01
N ILE A 202 -0.90 -7.98 -20.32
CA ILE A 202 0.52 -7.77 -20.69
C ILE A 202 0.80 -8.28 -22.09
N LYS A 203 0.31 -9.47 -22.47
CA LYS A 203 0.48 -10.05 -23.82
C LYS A 203 -0.12 -9.14 -24.90
N ASP A 204 -1.35 -8.66 -24.70
CA ASP A 204 -2.02 -7.76 -25.64
C ASP A 204 -1.22 -6.45 -25.83
N LYS A 205 -0.68 -5.89 -24.73
CA LYS A 205 0.10 -4.65 -24.81
C LYS A 205 1.49 -4.88 -25.42
N ALA A 206 2.08 -6.04 -25.21
CA ALA A 206 3.31 -6.45 -25.88
C ALA A 206 3.11 -6.58 -27.39
N GLU A 207 2.03 -7.23 -27.84
CA GLU A 207 1.69 -7.37 -29.28
C GLU A 207 1.45 -6.01 -29.95
N SER A 208 0.79 -5.09 -29.27
CA SER A 208 0.52 -3.73 -29.77
C SER A 208 1.70 -2.78 -29.60
N ALA A 209 2.81 -3.21 -28.99
CA ALA A 209 3.97 -2.38 -28.64
C ALA A 209 3.59 -1.12 -27.84
N THR A 210 2.55 -1.21 -27.01
CA THR A 210 2.07 -0.13 -26.15
C THR A 210 2.71 -0.24 -24.78
N PRO A 211 3.38 0.79 -24.24
CA PRO A 211 3.90 0.73 -22.89
C PRO A 211 2.76 0.59 -21.89
N PHE A 212 2.97 -0.22 -20.86
CA PHE A 212 1.93 -0.50 -19.87
C PHE A 212 2.36 -0.15 -18.45
N PHE A 213 1.37 0.20 -17.66
CA PHE A 213 1.42 0.20 -16.19
C PHE A 213 0.45 -0.85 -15.68
N VAL A 214 0.98 -1.86 -15.02
CA VAL A 214 0.20 -2.92 -14.36
C VAL A 214 0.45 -2.88 -12.86
N TRP A 215 -0.63 -2.82 -12.08
CA TRP A 215 -0.61 -2.98 -10.64
C TRP A 215 -1.26 -4.31 -10.28
N PHE A 216 -0.42 -5.32 -10.01
CA PHE A 216 -0.83 -6.67 -9.66
C PHE A 216 -0.81 -6.85 -8.15
N ASN A 217 -1.99 -6.94 -7.55
CA ASN A 217 -2.21 -6.95 -6.11
C ASN A 217 -2.84 -8.26 -5.68
N THR A 218 -2.06 -9.22 -5.22
CA THR A 218 -2.65 -10.42 -4.63
C THR A 218 -3.47 -10.06 -3.39
N THR A 219 -4.52 -10.82 -3.14
CA THR A 219 -5.36 -10.65 -1.94
C THR A 219 -4.80 -11.43 -0.74
N HIS A 220 -3.95 -12.42 -1.00
CA HIS A 220 -3.14 -13.08 0.02
C HIS A 220 -1.96 -12.18 0.43
N MET A 221 -1.49 -12.13 1.68
CA MET A 221 -1.80 -13.10 2.77
C MET A 221 -2.53 -12.37 3.91
N HIS A 222 -3.55 -11.61 3.64
CA HIS A 222 -4.37 -11.04 4.71
C HIS A 222 -4.83 -12.17 5.66
N PHE A 223 -5.04 -11.90 6.97
CA PHE A 223 -5.58 -12.92 7.86
C PHE A 223 -6.94 -13.41 7.32
N ARG A 224 -7.35 -14.62 7.63
CA ARG A 224 -8.40 -15.39 6.95
C ARG A 224 -7.99 -15.83 5.54
N THR A 225 -6.70 -15.98 5.31
CA THR A 225 -6.16 -16.65 4.13
C THR A 225 -6.64 -18.10 4.06
N HIS A 226 -7.04 -18.55 2.88
CA HIS A 226 -7.43 -19.92 2.58
C HIS A 226 -6.50 -20.50 1.53
N VAL A 227 -5.81 -21.59 1.86
CA VAL A 227 -4.86 -22.24 0.98
C VAL A 227 -5.52 -23.40 0.23
N LYS A 228 -5.24 -23.53 -1.06
CA LYS A 228 -5.71 -24.68 -1.85
C LYS A 228 -5.15 -26.00 -1.30
N PRO A 229 -5.91 -27.11 -1.39
CA PRO A 229 -5.52 -28.41 -0.83
C PRO A 229 -4.15 -28.90 -1.29
N ALA A 230 -3.77 -28.63 -2.56
CA ALA A 230 -2.50 -29.04 -3.14
C ALA A 230 -1.28 -28.33 -2.52
N SER A 231 -1.46 -27.17 -1.93
CA SER A 231 -0.40 -26.33 -1.34
C SER A 231 -0.26 -26.53 0.18
N LYS A 232 -1.20 -27.23 0.82
CA LYS A 232 -1.15 -27.45 2.27
C LYS A 232 0.11 -28.19 2.70
N GLY A 233 0.81 -27.64 3.69
CA GLY A 233 2.01 -28.21 4.29
C GLY A 233 3.30 -27.97 3.51
N GLN A 234 3.28 -27.22 2.41
CA GLN A 234 4.49 -26.97 1.62
C GLN A 234 5.52 -26.09 2.35
N ALA A 235 5.08 -25.19 3.26
CA ALA A 235 5.97 -24.39 4.08
C ALA A 235 6.57 -25.15 5.27
N GLY A 236 6.05 -26.33 5.58
CA GLY A 236 6.51 -27.19 6.68
C GLY A 236 5.37 -27.62 7.60
N ARG A 237 5.55 -28.73 8.29
CA ARG A 237 4.47 -29.36 9.09
C ARG A 237 4.05 -28.57 10.34
N TRP A 238 4.80 -27.55 10.72
CA TRP A 238 4.52 -26.71 11.89
C TRP A 238 3.86 -25.38 11.54
N GLN A 239 3.74 -25.11 10.24
CA GLN A 239 3.20 -23.87 9.69
C GLN A 239 1.78 -24.08 9.17
N SER A 240 1.10 -23.01 8.86
CA SER A 240 -0.29 -23.05 8.43
C SER A 240 -0.53 -22.31 7.12
N ASP A 241 -1.76 -21.95 6.86
CA ASP A 241 -2.23 -21.40 5.58
C ASP A 241 -1.48 -20.11 5.17
N TYR A 242 -1.06 -19.28 6.11
CA TYR A 242 -0.32 -18.04 5.79
C TYR A 242 0.99 -18.35 5.06
N HIS A 243 1.85 -19.21 5.64
CA HIS A 243 3.15 -19.51 5.05
C HIS A 243 3.04 -20.42 3.82
N ASP A 244 2.04 -21.30 3.76
CA ASP A 244 1.78 -22.10 2.56
C ASP A 244 1.38 -21.22 1.39
N THR A 245 0.53 -20.20 1.61
CA THR A 245 0.14 -19.23 0.56
C THR A 245 1.26 -18.25 0.25
N MET A 246 2.20 -18.00 1.16
CA MET A 246 3.39 -17.20 0.87
C MET A 246 4.26 -17.85 -0.21
N ILE A 247 4.36 -19.18 -0.21
CA ILE A 247 5.05 -19.93 -1.27
C ILE A 247 4.26 -19.85 -2.59
N ASP A 248 2.94 -19.98 -2.55
CA ASP A 248 2.10 -19.81 -3.75
C ASP A 248 2.24 -18.39 -4.32
N HIS A 249 2.27 -17.38 -3.47
CA HIS A 249 2.51 -16.00 -3.89
C HIS A 249 3.88 -15.83 -4.57
N ASP A 250 4.94 -16.42 -4.02
CA ASP A 250 6.26 -16.41 -4.65
C ASP A 250 6.24 -17.09 -6.03
N LEU A 251 5.50 -18.19 -6.18
CA LEU A 251 5.31 -18.85 -7.47
C LEU A 251 4.57 -17.96 -8.47
N HIS A 252 3.54 -17.24 -8.05
CA HIS A 252 2.83 -16.29 -8.91
C HIS A 252 3.76 -15.14 -9.38
N VAL A 253 4.61 -14.63 -8.48
CA VAL A 253 5.65 -13.67 -8.86
C VAL A 253 6.60 -14.28 -9.89
N GLY A 254 7.02 -15.51 -9.70
CA GLY A 254 7.85 -16.25 -10.67
C GLY A 254 7.21 -16.36 -12.05
N GLN A 255 5.92 -16.67 -12.10
CA GLN A 255 5.17 -16.79 -13.36
C GLN A 255 5.08 -15.46 -14.13
N ILE A 256 4.80 -14.35 -13.46
CA ILE A 256 4.72 -13.05 -14.13
C ILE A 256 6.11 -12.54 -14.56
N LEU A 257 7.17 -12.85 -13.80
CA LEU A 257 8.55 -12.56 -14.22
C LEU A 257 8.97 -13.38 -15.44
N ALA A 258 8.63 -14.68 -15.45
CA ALA A 258 8.89 -15.56 -16.59
C ALA A 258 8.16 -15.08 -17.85
N LEU A 259 6.93 -14.56 -17.71
CA LEU A 259 6.19 -13.97 -18.82
C LEU A 259 6.95 -12.78 -19.44
N LEU A 260 7.52 -11.91 -18.61
CA LEU A 260 8.34 -10.79 -19.13
C LEU A 260 9.59 -11.29 -19.87
N ASP A 261 10.23 -12.36 -19.37
CA ASP A 261 11.38 -12.97 -20.03
C ASP A 261 10.97 -13.59 -21.39
N GLU A 262 9.88 -14.35 -21.44
CA GLU A 262 9.34 -14.97 -22.66
C GLU A 262 8.95 -13.96 -23.74
N LEU A 263 8.41 -12.82 -23.34
CA LEU A 263 8.03 -11.74 -24.25
C LEU A 263 9.20 -10.83 -24.63
N GLY A 264 10.39 -11.03 -24.06
CA GLY A 264 11.57 -10.19 -24.28
C GLY A 264 11.42 -8.77 -23.73
N LEU A 265 10.61 -8.59 -22.68
CA LEU A 265 10.28 -7.29 -22.06
C LEU A 265 11.09 -7.00 -20.78
N ALA A 266 11.84 -7.97 -20.27
CA ALA A 266 12.46 -7.88 -18.95
C ALA A 266 13.39 -6.65 -18.81
N GLU A 267 14.20 -6.32 -19.83
CA GLU A 267 15.13 -5.18 -19.80
C GLU A 267 14.43 -3.82 -19.93
N ASP A 268 13.25 -3.80 -20.55
CA ASP A 268 12.47 -2.59 -20.78
C ASP A 268 11.35 -2.42 -19.73
N THR A 269 11.36 -3.19 -18.64
CA THR A 269 10.31 -3.16 -17.62
C THR A 269 10.89 -2.85 -16.24
N ILE A 270 10.35 -1.81 -15.61
CA ILE A 270 10.55 -1.57 -14.17
C ILE A 270 9.64 -2.53 -13.42
N VAL A 271 10.22 -3.40 -12.59
CA VAL A 271 9.46 -4.26 -11.68
C VAL A 271 9.68 -3.80 -10.25
N PHE A 272 8.62 -3.38 -9.60
CA PHE A 272 8.60 -2.99 -8.19
C PHE A 272 7.76 -3.97 -7.38
N TYR A 273 8.34 -4.53 -6.33
CA TYR A 273 7.67 -5.43 -5.39
C TYR A 273 7.59 -4.81 -4.01
N SER A 274 6.42 -4.85 -3.35
CA SER A 274 6.22 -4.43 -1.97
C SER A 274 4.94 -5.04 -1.36
N THR A 275 4.46 -4.43 -0.31
CA THR A 275 3.17 -4.67 0.36
C THR A 275 2.59 -3.32 0.81
N ASP A 276 1.34 -3.30 1.23
CA ASP A 276 0.63 -2.07 1.59
C ASP A 276 1.04 -1.50 2.96
N ASN A 277 1.23 -2.37 3.95
CA ASN A 277 1.54 -2.01 5.33
C ASN A 277 2.38 -3.12 6.00
N GLY A 278 2.83 -2.86 7.22
CA GLY A 278 3.45 -3.87 8.05
C GLY A 278 2.53 -5.07 8.33
N PRO A 279 3.09 -6.21 8.76
CA PRO A 279 2.31 -7.43 8.94
C PRO A 279 1.31 -7.31 10.09
N HIS A 280 0.23 -8.07 10.01
CA HIS A 280 -0.72 -8.30 11.09
C HIS A 280 -0.40 -9.65 11.74
N MET A 281 0.11 -9.63 12.98
CA MET A 281 0.63 -10.82 13.66
C MET A 281 -0.41 -11.54 14.53
N ASN A 282 -1.69 -11.35 14.26
CA ASN A 282 -2.80 -11.81 15.08
C ASN A 282 -3.23 -13.26 14.86
N SER A 283 -2.66 -13.97 13.89
CA SER A 283 -2.97 -15.36 13.59
C SER A 283 -1.94 -16.33 14.17
N TRP A 284 -2.39 -17.44 14.68
CA TRP A 284 -1.55 -18.51 15.20
C TRP A 284 -1.87 -19.83 14.43
N PRO A 285 -0.91 -20.69 14.12
CA PRO A 285 0.49 -20.70 14.53
C PRO A 285 1.44 -19.85 13.69
N ASP A 286 1.01 -19.28 12.58
CA ASP A 286 1.86 -18.46 11.72
C ASP A 286 1.11 -17.23 11.16
N ALA A 287 1.88 -16.19 10.91
CA ALA A 287 1.41 -14.95 10.33
C ALA A 287 2.57 -14.19 9.64
N GLY A 288 2.31 -13.04 9.09
CA GLY A 288 3.35 -12.08 8.69
C GLY A 288 4.20 -11.69 9.88
N MET A 289 5.52 -11.58 9.67
CA MET A 289 6.48 -11.32 10.74
C MET A 289 7.47 -10.20 10.39
N THR A 290 7.77 -9.40 11.41
CA THR A 290 8.80 -8.37 11.34
C THR A 290 9.62 -8.33 12.63
N PRO A 291 10.92 -8.03 12.59
CA PRO A 291 11.72 -7.81 13.79
C PRO A 291 11.47 -6.43 14.41
N PHE A 292 10.87 -5.51 13.68
CA PHE A 292 10.57 -4.17 14.15
C PHE A 292 9.45 -4.19 15.20
N ARG A 293 9.45 -3.18 16.09
CA ARG A 293 8.42 -3.02 17.12
C ARG A 293 7.06 -2.78 16.47
N GLY A 294 6.02 -3.38 17.07
CA GLY A 294 4.62 -3.23 16.64
C GLY A 294 4.28 -4.05 15.40
N GLU A 295 3.14 -3.78 14.86
CA GLU A 295 2.53 -4.44 13.72
C GLU A 295 1.56 -3.47 13.03
N LYS A 296 0.88 -3.93 11.98
CA LYS A 296 -0.20 -3.19 11.29
C LYS A 296 -1.07 -2.41 12.29
N ASN A 297 -1.41 -1.19 11.93
CA ASN A 297 -2.22 -0.26 12.74
C ASN A 297 -1.59 0.20 14.06
N THR A 298 -0.29 0.04 14.23
CA THR A 298 0.49 0.73 15.27
C THR A 298 1.32 1.85 14.65
N ASN A 299 1.89 2.73 15.46
CA ASN A 299 2.79 3.78 14.98
C ASN A 299 4.27 3.47 15.16
N TRP A 300 4.59 2.20 15.40
CA TRP A 300 5.95 1.70 15.48
C TRP A 300 6.46 1.29 14.10
N GLU A 301 7.77 1.12 13.97
CA GLU A 301 8.39 0.76 12.69
C GLU A 301 7.76 -0.50 12.05
N GLY A 302 7.31 -1.46 12.87
CA GLY A 302 6.66 -2.69 12.38
C GLY A 302 5.32 -2.48 11.68
N GLY A 303 4.66 -1.35 11.89
CA GLY A 303 3.43 -1.02 11.17
C GLY A 303 3.67 -0.36 9.82
N TYR A 304 4.78 0.36 9.66
CA TYR A 304 5.08 1.21 8.51
C TYR A 304 6.23 0.71 7.65
N ARG A 305 7.26 0.10 8.28
CA ARG A 305 8.47 -0.31 7.58
C ARG A 305 8.27 -1.68 6.97
N VAL A 306 8.29 -1.72 5.63
CA VAL A 306 7.86 -2.86 4.82
C VAL A 306 8.96 -3.31 3.87
N PRO A 307 8.90 -4.56 3.36
CA PRO A 307 9.81 -4.98 2.31
C PRO A 307 9.54 -4.20 1.03
N ALA A 308 10.61 -3.87 0.30
CA ALA A 308 10.53 -3.27 -1.00
C ALA A 308 11.74 -3.62 -1.85
N LEU A 309 11.49 -3.99 -3.10
CA LEU A 309 12.47 -4.41 -4.08
C LEU A 309 12.15 -3.76 -5.41
N VAL A 310 13.17 -3.32 -6.16
CA VAL A 310 12.95 -2.80 -7.50
C VAL A 310 14.07 -3.25 -8.42
N ARG A 311 13.72 -3.67 -9.63
CA ARG A 311 14.68 -3.94 -10.69
C ARG A 311 14.32 -3.17 -11.95
N TRP A 312 15.34 -2.75 -12.68
CA TRP A 312 15.26 -2.26 -14.05
C TRP A 312 16.61 -2.58 -14.70
N PRO A 313 16.74 -3.74 -15.35
CA PRO A 313 18.02 -4.20 -15.86
C PRO A 313 18.68 -3.15 -16.78
N GLY A 314 19.98 -2.97 -16.62
CA GLY A 314 20.74 -1.97 -17.39
C GLY A 314 20.56 -0.50 -16.93
N ARG A 315 19.63 -0.22 -16.00
CA ARG A 315 19.39 1.12 -15.45
C ARG A 315 19.61 1.18 -13.94
N ILE A 316 19.10 0.20 -13.22
CA ILE A 316 19.26 0.09 -11.77
C ILE A 316 20.33 -0.96 -11.48
N PRO A 317 21.39 -0.65 -10.70
CA PRO A 317 22.46 -1.60 -10.40
C PRO A 317 21.92 -2.84 -9.67
N ALA A 318 22.29 -4.03 -10.13
CA ALA A 318 21.91 -5.28 -9.50
C ALA A 318 22.58 -5.48 -8.12
N ARG A 319 21.97 -6.27 -7.23
CA ARG A 319 22.48 -6.65 -5.90
C ARG A 319 22.83 -5.46 -5.01
N THR A 320 22.10 -4.37 -5.15
CA THR A 320 22.33 -3.14 -4.38
C THR A 320 21.40 -3.10 -3.16
N VAL A 321 21.94 -2.64 -2.05
CA VAL A 321 21.16 -2.35 -0.83
C VAL A 321 21.16 -0.85 -0.61
N LEU A 322 19.97 -0.25 -0.56
CA LEU A 322 19.77 1.17 -0.31
C LEU A 322 19.20 1.39 1.10
N ASN A 323 19.86 2.28 1.86
CA ASN A 323 19.52 2.59 3.25
C ASN A 323 18.92 4.00 3.43
N GLY A 324 18.72 4.77 2.36
CA GLY A 324 18.01 6.04 2.40
C GLY A 324 16.52 5.81 2.57
N ILE A 325 15.82 6.80 3.13
CA ILE A 325 14.37 6.73 3.32
C ILE A 325 13.67 6.81 1.96
N VAL A 326 12.78 5.86 1.70
CA VAL A 326 11.88 5.85 0.55
C VAL A 326 10.49 5.48 1.05
N SER A 327 9.43 6.00 0.45
CA SER A 327 8.06 5.69 0.84
C SER A 327 7.15 5.44 -0.35
N HIS A 328 5.97 4.89 -0.09
CA HIS A 328 4.93 4.70 -1.10
C HIS A 328 4.62 5.98 -1.88
N ASN A 329 4.63 7.13 -1.23
CA ASN A 329 4.35 8.42 -1.86
C ASN A 329 5.32 8.77 -2.99
N ASP A 330 6.55 8.27 -2.97
CA ASP A 330 7.61 8.62 -3.91
C ASP A 330 7.40 8.03 -5.32
N TRP A 331 6.60 6.97 -5.44
CA TRP A 331 6.46 6.27 -6.70
C TRP A 331 5.70 7.06 -7.76
N PHE A 332 4.76 7.92 -7.39
CA PHE A 332 4.08 8.76 -8.38
C PHE A 332 5.09 9.62 -9.16
N THR A 333 5.91 10.38 -8.46
CA THR A 333 6.94 11.23 -9.07
C THR A 333 8.04 10.42 -9.75
N THR A 334 8.45 9.30 -9.16
CA THR A 334 9.53 8.45 -9.67
C THR A 334 9.14 7.75 -10.98
N LEU A 335 7.94 7.17 -11.05
CA LEU A 335 7.48 6.47 -12.25
C LEU A 335 7.18 7.44 -13.39
N LEU A 336 6.66 8.63 -13.10
CA LEU A 336 6.46 9.67 -14.10
C LEU A 336 7.82 10.18 -14.63
N ALA A 337 8.83 10.36 -13.76
CA ALA A 337 10.18 10.70 -14.21
C ALA A 337 10.78 9.61 -15.11
N ALA A 338 10.60 8.33 -14.77
CA ALA A 338 11.02 7.22 -15.64
C ALA A 338 10.28 7.20 -16.99
N ALA A 339 9.06 7.73 -17.03
CA ALA A 339 8.27 7.93 -18.26
C ALA A 339 8.64 9.22 -19.01
N GLY A 340 9.61 10.00 -18.53
CA GLY A 340 10.07 11.25 -19.13
C GLY A 340 9.34 12.51 -18.67
N VAL A 341 8.68 12.49 -17.52
CA VAL A 341 7.94 13.63 -16.92
C VAL A 341 8.54 13.94 -15.55
N ASP A 342 9.56 14.77 -15.50
CA ASP A 342 10.35 15.03 -14.29
C ASP A 342 9.69 15.99 -13.30
N ASP A 343 8.74 16.81 -13.74
CA ASP A 343 8.16 17.92 -12.99
C ASP A 343 6.67 17.75 -12.64
N ILE A 344 6.15 16.52 -12.68
CA ILE A 344 4.72 16.24 -12.44
C ILE A 344 4.20 16.83 -11.12
N ALA A 345 5.01 16.82 -10.06
CA ALA A 345 4.63 17.37 -8.77
C ALA A 345 4.39 18.91 -8.86
N ALA A 346 5.25 19.63 -9.58
CA ALA A 346 5.08 21.05 -9.80
C ALA A 346 3.87 21.36 -10.70
N GLN A 347 3.68 20.55 -11.74
CA GLN A 347 2.52 20.67 -12.63
C GLN A 347 1.21 20.47 -11.87
N LEU A 348 1.08 19.43 -11.07
CA LEU A 348 -0.11 19.13 -10.27
C LEU A 348 -0.34 20.20 -9.17
N LYS A 349 0.72 20.71 -8.58
CA LYS A 349 0.60 21.79 -7.59
C LYS A 349 0.08 23.09 -8.21
N ALA A 350 0.51 23.43 -9.41
CA ALA A 350 0.04 24.61 -10.15
C ALA A 350 -1.38 24.42 -10.73
N GLY A 351 -1.75 23.18 -11.02
CA GLY A 351 -2.94 22.78 -11.74
C GLY A 351 -2.60 22.42 -13.19
N THR A 352 -2.90 21.18 -13.57
CA THR A 352 -2.63 20.65 -14.91
C THR A 352 -3.77 19.77 -15.41
N GLU A 353 -3.94 19.73 -16.73
CA GLU A 353 -4.92 18.85 -17.36
C GLU A 353 -4.32 17.47 -17.65
N LEU A 354 -5.00 16.43 -17.21
CA LEU A 354 -4.69 15.03 -17.53
C LEU A 354 -5.95 14.37 -18.05
N ASN A 355 -5.91 13.84 -19.26
CA ASN A 355 -7.05 13.14 -19.91
C ASN A 355 -8.37 13.95 -19.92
N GLY A 356 -8.30 15.27 -20.12
CA GLY A 356 -9.47 16.14 -20.17
C GLY A 356 -10.00 16.62 -18.81
N THR A 357 -9.35 16.24 -17.71
CA THR A 357 -9.68 16.70 -16.35
C THR A 357 -8.56 17.51 -15.77
N THR A 358 -8.87 18.67 -15.17
CA THR A 358 -7.88 19.50 -14.48
C THR A 358 -7.74 19.07 -13.04
N TYR A 359 -6.50 18.72 -12.66
CA TYR A 359 -6.14 18.33 -11.29
C TYR A 359 -5.26 19.38 -10.64
N LYS A 360 -5.53 19.70 -9.37
CA LYS A 360 -4.69 20.55 -8.54
C LYS A 360 -4.52 19.93 -7.17
N VAL A 361 -3.38 19.27 -6.96
CA VAL A 361 -3.08 18.53 -5.73
C VAL A 361 -1.63 18.71 -5.31
N HIS A 362 -1.35 18.47 -4.03
CA HIS A 362 0.00 18.43 -3.49
C HIS A 362 0.47 16.97 -3.41
N LEU A 363 1.48 16.59 -4.19
CA LEU A 363 2.17 15.31 -4.03
C LEU A 363 3.16 15.40 -2.87
N ASP A 364 3.16 14.39 -2.00
CA ASP A 364 4.09 14.29 -0.86
C ASP A 364 5.34 13.45 -1.21
N GLY A 365 5.43 13.01 -2.45
CA GLY A 365 6.51 12.17 -2.94
C GLY A 365 7.69 12.94 -3.51
N HIS A 366 8.84 12.28 -3.50
CA HIS A 366 10.08 12.75 -4.11
C HIS A 366 10.47 11.85 -5.28
N ASN A 367 11.07 12.42 -6.32
CA ASN A 367 11.61 11.62 -7.43
C ASN A 367 12.87 10.87 -6.96
N GLN A 368 12.74 9.57 -6.79
CA GLN A 368 13.82 8.67 -6.35
C GLN A 368 14.67 8.15 -7.52
N LEU A 369 14.33 8.43 -8.77
CA LEU A 369 15.00 7.83 -9.92
C LEU A 369 16.52 8.05 -9.92
N PRO A 370 17.07 9.26 -9.66
CA PRO A 370 18.51 9.46 -9.58
C PRO A 370 19.19 8.62 -8.49
N TYR A 371 18.51 8.42 -7.36
CA TYR A 371 19.01 7.58 -6.27
C TYR A 371 18.96 6.08 -6.63
N LEU A 372 17.93 5.63 -7.31
CA LEU A 372 17.79 4.24 -7.76
C LEU A 372 18.81 3.87 -8.84
N THR A 373 19.14 4.81 -9.74
CA THR A 373 20.09 4.58 -10.83
C THR A 373 21.55 4.79 -10.43
N GLY A 374 21.79 5.30 -9.20
CA GLY A 374 23.14 5.58 -8.69
C GLY A 374 23.73 6.89 -9.20
N GLU A 375 22.91 7.78 -9.75
CA GLU A 375 23.33 9.14 -10.13
C GLU A 375 23.57 10.01 -8.88
N THR A 376 22.88 9.69 -7.78
CA THR A 376 23.10 10.31 -6.46
C THR A 376 23.29 9.24 -5.39
N ASP A 377 24.13 9.54 -4.38
CA ASP A 377 24.44 8.63 -3.27
C ASP A 377 23.40 8.69 -2.14
N ALA A 378 22.51 9.68 -2.15
CA ALA A 378 21.53 9.90 -1.09
C ALA A 378 20.11 9.99 -1.65
N SER A 379 19.16 9.46 -0.88
CA SER A 379 17.74 9.68 -1.15
C SER A 379 17.40 11.17 -1.04
N PRO A 380 16.57 11.71 -1.94
CA PRO A 380 16.04 13.06 -1.79
C PRO A 380 15.09 13.21 -0.59
N ARG A 381 14.62 12.10 -0.03
CA ARG A 381 13.77 12.07 1.16
C ARG A 381 14.63 11.83 2.41
N ASN A 382 14.54 12.71 3.38
CA ASN A 382 15.22 12.57 4.68
C ASN A 382 14.26 12.60 5.88
N PHE A 383 12.94 12.51 5.63
CA PHE A 383 11.92 12.51 6.67
C PHE A 383 10.75 11.58 6.32
N PHE A 384 9.97 11.19 7.34
CA PHE A 384 8.71 10.48 7.19
C PHE A 384 7.74 10.89 8.31
N PHE A 385 6.47 11.09 7.96
CA PHE A 385 5.39 11.42 8.89
C PHE A 385 4.51 10.20 9.13
N TYR A 386 4.34 9.83 10.39
CA TYR A 386 3.50 8.70 10.81
C TYR A 386 2.11 9.20 11.17
N VAL A 387 1.15 8.91 10.32
CA VAL A 387 -0.26 9.29 10.52
C VAL A 387 -1.05 8.02 10.87
N ASN A 388 -1.82 8.03 11.96
CA ASN A 388 -2.64 6.89 12.33
C ASN A 388 -3.93 6.79 11.49
N ASP A 389 -4.74 5.77 11.75
CA ASP A 389 -5.97 5.53 11.00
C ASP A 389 -7.08 6.56 11.30
N ASP A 390 -6.99 7.30 12.39
CA ASP A 390 -7.89 8.44 12.69
C ASP A 390 -7.44 9.76 12.05
N GLY A 391 -6.28 9.77 11.40
CA GLY A 391 -5.71 10.96 10.74
C GLY A 391 -4.81 11.80 11.63
N ASP A 392 -4.48 11.33 12.85
CA ASP A 392 -3.60 12.05 13.76
C ASP A 392 -2.13 11.83 13.39
N LEU A 393 -1.32 12.89 13.47
CA LEU A 393 0.12 12.80 13.38
C LEU A 393 0.69 12.20 14.68
N THR A 394 1.19 10.98 14.61
CA THR A 394 1.67 10.25 15.80
C THR A 394 3.15 10.36 16.02
N ALA A 395 3.94 10.50 14.96
CA ALA A 395 5.39 10.58 15.03
C ALA A 395 5.97 11.25 13.76
N VAL A 396 7.22 11.66 13.85
CA VAL A 396 8.03 12.08 12.71
C VAL A 396 9.40 11.42 12.78
N ARG A 397 9.89 10.93 11.64
CA ARG A 397 11.29 10.55 11.43
C ARG A 397 12.00 11.66 10.67
N TYR A 398 13.21 12.01 11.12
CA TYR A 398 14.15 12.86 10.41
C TYR A 398 15.55 12.21 10.46
N ASP A 399 16.09 11.90 9.31
CA ASP A 399 17.32 11.08 9.18
C ASP A 399 17.24 9.79 10.02
N ASN A 400 18.01 9.71 11.08
CA ASN A 400 18.06 8.57 12.01
C ASN A 400 17.12 8.74 13.21
N TRP A 401 16.55 9.93 13.41
CA TRP A 401 15.82 10.28 14.62
C TRP A 401 14.33 10.11 14.40
N LYS A 402 13.67 9.42 15.32
CA LYS A 402 12.22 9.34 15.37
C LYS A 402 11.72 9.96 16.67
N MET A 403 10.82 10.92 16.55
CA MET A 403 10.13 11.56 17.68
C MET A 403 8.68 11.09 17.67
N VAL A 404 8.22 10.54 18.79
CA VAL A 404 6.89 9.95 18.95
C VAL A 404 6.06 10.84 19.87
N PHE A 405 4.92 11.31 19.39
CA PHE A 405 4.00 12.22 20.11
C PHE A 405 2.81 11.48 20.72
N LEU A 406 2.27 10.49 19.98
CA LEU A 406 1.24 9.58 20.42
C LEU A 406 1.75 8.16 20.27
N GLU A 407 1.34 7.23 21.13
CA GLU A 407 1.77 5.84 21.02
C GLU A 407 0.61 4.85 21.12
N GLN A 408 0.63 3.81 20.32
CA GLN A 408 -0.16 2.62 20.55
C GLN A 408 0.53 1.75 21.61
N ARG A 409 -0.13 1.61 22.77
CA ARG A 409 0.42 0.88 23.94
C ARG A 409 0.17 -0.62 23.89
N VAL A 410 -0.82 -1.03 23.12
CA VAL A 410 -1.13 -2.45 22.94
C VAL A 410 -0.02 -3.12 22.14
N ARG A 411 0.39 -4.30 22.60
CA ARG A 411 1.52 -5.01 21.98
C ARG A 411 1.14 -5.77 20.71
N GLY A 412 -0.14 -6.07 20.52
CA GLY A 412 -0.62 -6.83 19.38
C GLY A 412 -2.06 -7.29 19.53
N THR A 413 -2.48 -8.28 18.75
CA THR A 413 -3.84 -8.79 18.58
C THR A 413 -4.78 -7.76 17.94
N MET A 414 -6.07 -8.08 17.82
CA MET A 414 -7.07 -7.12 17.33
C MET A 414 -7.25 -5.90 18.25
N GLN A 415 -6.67 -5.92 19.45
CA GLN A 415 -6.69 -4.77 20.37
C GLN A 415 -5.98 -3.54 19.78
N VAL A 416 -5.04 -3.70 18.84
CA VAL A 416 -4.41 -2.57 18.13
C VAL A 416 -5.41 -1.72 17.34
N TRP A 417 -6.60 -2.27 17.06
CA TRP A 417 -7.71 -1.59 16.39
C TRP A 417 -8.75 -1.02 17.36
N ALA A 418 -8.79 -1.56 18.58
CA ALA A 418 -9.81 -1.26 19.57
C ALA A 418 -9.36 -0.22 20.62
N GLU A 419 -8.06 -0.21 20.94
CA GLU A 419 -7.52 0.67 21.96
C GLU A 419 -7.02 2.00 21.34
N PRO A 420 -7.31 3.15 21.98
CA PRO A 420 -6.91 4.44 21.47
C PRO A 420 -5.40 4.65 21.54
N PHE A 421 -4.89 5.52 20.69
CA PHE A 421 -3.54 6.06 20.83
C PHE A 421 -3.46 6.96 22.07
N THR A 422 -2.36 6.85 22.79
CA THR A 422 -2.12 7.65 24.01
C THR A 422 -1.24 8.83 23.67
N GLU A 423 -1.70 10.04 23.92
CA GLU A 423 -0.90 11.26 23.82
C GLU A 423 0.20 11.27 24.89
N LEU A 424 1.42 11.53 24.49
CA LEU A 424 2.58 11.62 25.38
C LEU A 424 2.76 13.05 25.89
N ARG A 425 2.93 13.23 27.21
CA ARG A 425 3.23 14.53 27.79
C ARG A 425 4.62 15.04 27.42
N VAL A 426 5.56 14.11 27.19
CA VAL A 426 6.90 14.36 26.65
C VAL A 426 7.10 13.36 25.53
N PRO A 427 7.40 13.84 24.31
CA PRO A 427 7.66 12.94 23.19
C PRO A 427 8.82 11.99 23.46
N LYS A 428 8.71 10.74 23.01
CA LYS A 428 9.82 9.79 23.01
C LYS A 428 10.74 10.07 21.82
N ILE A 429 12.02 9.83 22.01
CA ILE A 429 13.05 9.98 20.98
C ILE A 429 13.76 8.64 20.80
N PHE A 430 13.90 8.21 19.55
CA PHE A 430 14.66 7.02 19.18
C PHE A 430 15.70 7.36 18.12
N ASN A 431 16.87 6.70 18.19
CA ASN A 431 17.83 6.69 17.10
C ASN A 431 17.70 5.35 16.36
N LEU A 432 17.12 5.37 15.17
CA LEU A 432 16.81 4.16 14.41
C LEU A 432 18.04 3.45 13.80
N ARG A 433 19.27 3.99 13.99
CA ARG A 433 20.52 3.29 13.62
C ARG A 433 21.11 2.52 14.80
N THR A 434 20.97 3.04 16.01
CA THR A 434 21.45 2.36 17.23
C THR A 434 20.38 1.50 17.89
N ASP A 435 19.09 1.83 17.64
CA ASP A 435 17.92 1.09 18.11
C ASP A 435 16.89 0.96 16.97
N PRO A 436 17.19 0.16 15.95
CA PRO A 436 16.28 0.02 14.77
C PRO A 436 14.95 -0.60 15.12
N TYR A 437 14.85 -1.25 16.28
CA TYR A 437 13.64 -1.95 16.74
C TYR A 437 12.86 -1.17 17.80
N GLU A 438 13.25 0.08 18.11
CA GLU A 438 12.56 0.97 19.05
C GLU A 438 12.30 0.32 20.42
N ARG A 439 13.33 -0.32 20.99
CA ARG A 439 13.21 -1.08 22.24
C ARG A 439 13.89 -0.41 23.44
N ALA A 440 14.65 0.64 23.24
CA ALA A 440 15.47 1.24 24.28
C ALA A 440 14.66 1.72 25.49
N ASP A 441 13.43 2.20 25.29
CA ASP A 441 12.55 2.70 26.36
C ASP A 441 12.10 1.63 27.37
N PHE A 442 12.20 0.35 27.01
CA PHE A 442 11.86 -0.76 27.92
C PHE A 442 12.99 -1.80 28.11
N THR A 443 14.10 -1.66 27.40
CA THR A 443 15.26 -2.57 27.55
C THR A 443 16.47 -1.93 28.20
N SER A 444 16.54 -0.57 28.29
CA SER A 444 17.71 0.17 28.75
C SER A 444 17.40 0.96 30.03
N ASN A 445 18.26 0.79 31.05
CA ASN A 445 18.20 1.59 32.28
C ASN A 445 18.55 3.07 32.06
N THR A 446 19.28 3.39 30.98
CA THR A 446 19.80 4.75 30.72
C THR A 446 19.04 5.46 29.57
N TYR A 447 17.97 4.87 29.06
CA TYR A 447 17.21 5.47 27.97
C TYR A 447 16.71 6.87 28.31
N TRP A 448 16.13 7.05 29.49
CA TRP A 448 15.52 8.31 29.89
C TRP A 448 16.54 9.43 30.07
N ASP A 449 17.73 9.12 30.63
CA ASP A 449 18.84 10.08 30.72
C ASP A 449 19.30 10.47 29.32
N TRP A 450 19.51 9.48 28.44
CA TRP A 450 19.89 9.72 27.05
C TRP A 450 18.84 10.55 26.30
N MET A 451 17.55 10.27 26.49
CA MET A 451 16.46 11.01 25.85
C MET A 451 16.43 12.47 26.32
N LEU A 452 16.62 12.73 27.61
CA LEU A 452 16.69 14.08 28.17
C LEU A 452 17.91 14.85 27.63
N ASP A 453 19.05 14.20 27.49
CA ASP A 453 20.26 14.80 26.90
C ASP A 453 20.07 15.14 25.41
N HIS A 454 19.08 14.55 24.73
CA HIS A 454 18.76 14.78 23.33
C HIS A 454 17.46 15.57 23.11
N ALA A 455 16.90 16.15 24.15
CA ALA A 455 15.65 16.91 24.09
C ALA A 455 15.71 18.10 23.08
N PHE A 456 16.90 18.59 22.75
CA PHE A 456 17.08 19.61 21.72
C PHE A 456 16.57 19.19 20.33
N LEU A 457 16.46 17.87 20.06
CA LEU A 457 15.91 17.36 18.79
C LEU A 457 14.40 17.64 18.62
N LEU A 458 13.70 17.93 19.69
CA LEU A 458 12.27 18.29 19.64
C LEU A 458 12.05 19.63 18.92
N VAL A 459 13.05 20.54 18.94
CA VAL A 459 12.94 21.85 18.27
C VAL A 459 12.89 21.72 16.75
N PRO A 460 13.85 21.04 16.08
CA PRO A 460 13.74 20.80 14.63
C PRO A 460 12.54 19.94 14.26
N ALA A 461 12.13 18.99 15.11
CA ALA A 461 10.92 18.19 14.87
C ALA A 461 9.66 19.08 14.75
N GLN A 462 9.51 20.07 15.62
CA GLN A 462 8.41 21.03 15.55
C GLN A 462 8.43 21.82 14.23
N ALA A 463 9.61 22.19 13.73
CA ALA A 463 9.73 22.90 12.45
C ALA A 463 9.29 22.03 11.27
N PHE A 464 9.65 20.75 11.23
CA PHE A 464 9.19 19.81 10.21
C PHE A 464 7.67 19.59 10.26
N VAL A 465 7.12 19.40 11.45
CA VAL A 465 5.67 19.28 11.65
C VAL A 465 4.97 20.55 11.18
N ALA A 466 5.47 21.74 11.55
CA ALA A 466 4.89 23.01 11.11
C ALA A 466 4.92 23.16 9.58
N GLN A 467 5.99 22.74 8.91
CA GLN A 467 6.11 22.76 7.46
C GLN A 467 5.08 21.82 6.80
N MET A 468 4.91 20.59 7.33
CA MET A 468 3.88 19.66 6.86
C MET A 468 2.50 20.30 7.01
N LEU A 469 2.16 20.77 8.21
CA LEU A 469 0.86 21.37 8.50
C LEU A 469 0.58 22.62 7.65
N ALA A 470 1.58 23.43 7.35
CA ALA A 470 1.44 24.57 6.45
C ALA A 470 0.97 24.16 5.06
N SER A 471 1.42 23.00 4.56
CA SER A 471 0.96 22.49 3.26
C SER A 471 -0.52 22.07 3.26
N PHE A 472 -1.09 21.74 4.42
CA PHE A 472 -2.52 21.44 4.56
C PHE A 472 -3.40 22.71 4.60
N LEU A 473 -2.82 23.90 4.87
CA LEU A 473 -3.56 25.16 4.73
C LEU A 473 -3.78 25.49 3.25
N GLU A 474 -2.81 25.18 2.39
CA GLU A 474 -2.91 25.38 0.94
C GLU A 474 -3.74 24.27 0.27
N PHE A 475 -3.53 23.01 0.70
CA PHE A 475 -4.20 21.82 0.18
C PHE A 475 -4.83 21.05 1.34
N PRO A 476 -6.03 21.46 1.81
CA PRO A 476 -6.69 20.81 2.94
C PRO A 476 -7.14 19.36 2.59
N PRO A 477 -7.39 18.54 3.61
CA PRO A 477 -7.97 17.22 3.41
C PRO A 477 -9.28 17.33 2.61
N ARG A 478 -9.46 16.42 1.63
CA ARG A 478 -10.65 16.44 0.77
C ARG A 478 -11.85 15.73 1.41
N GLN A 479 -11.59 14.83 2.33
CA GLN A 479 -12.62 14.16 3.14
C GLN A 479 -12.03 13.82 4.52
N GLU A 480 -12.90 13.64 5.48
CA GLU A 480 -12.49 13.25 6.83
C GLU A 480 -12.28 11.73 6.90
N ALA A 481 -11.36 11.30 7.76
CA ALA A 481 -11.16 9.88 8.05
C ALA A 481 -12.45 9.23 8.56
N ALA A 482 -12.69 7.99 8.17
CA ALA A 482 -13.82 7.22 8.69
C ALA A 482 -13.68 7.06 10.22
N THR A 483 -14.78 7.20 10.95
CA THR A 483 -14.82 6.93 12.37
C THR A 483 -16.08 6.15 12.72
N PHE A 484 -15.99 5.30 13.72
CA PHE A 484 -17.15 4.58 14.28
C PHE A 484 -17.81 5.33 15.43
N GLY A 485 -17.41 6.59 15.67
CA GLY A 485 -17.89 7.40 16.78
C GLY A 485 -19.27 8.00 16.55
N ILE A 486 -20.09 8.09 17.62
CA ILE A 486 -21.41 8.74 17.61
C ILE A 486 -21.30 10.20 17.16
N LYS A 487 -20.19 10.89 17.43
CA LYS A 487 -19.98 12.29 17.04
C LYS A 487 -20.14 12.48 15.53
N GLN A 488 -19.51 11.65 14.72
CA GLN A 488 -19.61 11.75 13.26
C GLN A 488 -21.06 11.48 12.78
N ALA A 489 -21.75 10.49 13.36
CA ALA A 489 -23.14 10.23 13.04
C ALA A 489 -24.04 11.44 13.38
N LEU A 490 -23.77 12.11 14.50
CA LEU A 490 -24.49 13.33 14.90
C LEU A 490 -24.15 14.51 13.96
N ASP A 491 -22.91 14.66 13.54
CA ASP A 491 -22.50 15.73 12.63
C ASP A 491 -23.12 15.54 11.23
N LYS A 492 -23.19 14.30 10.74
CA LYS A 492 -23.93 13.95 9.51
C LYS A 492 -25.42 14.24 9.62
N LEU A 493 -26.05 13.89 10.75
CA LEU A 493 -27.46 14.22 11.00
C LEU A 493 -27.70 15.73 11.03
N ARG A 494 -26.81 16.50 11.65
CA ARG A 494 -26.89 17.98 11.70
C ARG A 494 -26.70 18.59 10.30
N ALA A 495 -25.79 18.08 9.51
CA ALA A 495 -25.55 18.56 8.14
C ALA A 495 -26.73 18.27 7.19
N GLY A 496 -27.52 17.22 7.47
CA GLY A 496 -28.73 16.89 6.73
C GLY A 496 -30.02 17.57 7.21
N LEU A 497 -29.97 18.30 8.33
CA LEU A 497 -31.13 19.06 8.81
C LEU A 497 -31.18 20.43 8.09
N PRO A 498 -32.36 20.89 7.62
CA PRO A 498 -32.52 22.24 7.12
C PRO A 498 -32.10 23.24 8.21
N SER A 499 -31.33 24.24 7.83
CA SER A 499 -31.01 25.38 8.73
C SER A 499 -32.33 25.98 9.25
N ALA A 500 -32.53 25.97 10.57
CA ALA A 500 -33.69 26.55 11.24
C ALA A 500 -33.80 28.05 11.01
#